data_149cb89ffb0d81e8e2aced3d78d50977
#
_entry.id   149cb89ffb0d81e8e2aced3d78d50977
#
_cell.length_a   1.000
_cell.length_b   1.000
_cell.length_c   1.000
_cell.angle_alpha   90.00
_cell.angle_beta   90.00
_cell.angle_gamma   90.00
#
_symmetry.space_group_name_H-M   'P 1'
#
loop_
_entity.id
_entity.type
_entity.pdbx_description
1 polymer ?
#
loop_
_entity_poly.entity_id
_entity_poly.type
_entity_poly.pdbx_seq_one_letter_code
_entity_poly.pdbx_strand_id
1 'polypeptide(L)'
;MDTINPTSQTSELLNKLLSNMDNKHHSLINEGFIFANEGHKNQKRKSGEPYITHPLQVAIYLSEINLDIETIIAALLHDLIEDTDITYEDIMSKFGKEIADIVDGVTKLDKIKYNSTEEAKADAIRKMVIAMSRDIRVLILKLADRLHNIKTIEFHNEWKQEKIASETLYVYAPLAHRLGLQSIKHELEDISFKILFNKQNNEIQEQITLANPNRNKQIDESISIINTLLEDNSISANVSGRPKHNYSIYKKIVNNGLSFNEINDLIGIRIITDDVKNCYTILGLIHANFQPVLGRFKDFISMPKFNLYQSLHTTVLTQLGQKMEIQIRTHDMHYRAEYGVAAHWKYKEKPSNDLTKWTNELSSISNEYPDPNEFLQHMKLDLYENEVFCLTPEGDVISLPSGSTPVDFAFAIHTQVGEKIGRAHV
;
A
#
# COMPACT_ATOMS: atom_id res chain seq x y z
N MET A 1 1.84 20.45 -39.08
CA MET A 1 1.89 19.84 -37.71
C MET A 1 1.63 20.96 -36.73
N ASP A 2 0.36 21.15 -36.35
CA ASP A 2 -0.01 22.15 -35.35
C ASP A 2 0.55 21.69 -34.00
N THR A 3 1.52 22.42 -33.50
CA THR A 3 2.07 22.22 -32.16
C THR A 3 0.93 22.46 -31.18
N ILE A 4 0.38 21.38 -30.61
CA ILE A 4 -0.57 21.46 -29.49
C ILE A 4 0.19 22.11 -28.36
N ASN A 5 -0.08 23.39 -28.08
CA ASN A 5 0.46 24.06 -26.90
C ASN A 5 -0.19 23.46 -25.66
N PRO A 6 0.53 22.68 -24.83
CA PRO A 6 -0.01 22.16 -23.60
C PRO A 6 -0.39 23.35 -22.69
N THR A 7 -1.46 23.20 -21.92
CA THR A 7 -1.78 24.18 -20.88
C THR A 7 -0.63 24.26 -19.88
N SER A 8 -0.46 25.38 -19.17
CA SER A 8 0.63 25.54 -18.20
C SER A 8 0.69 24.37 -17.21
N GLN A 9 -0.47 23.92 -16.72
CA GLN A 9 -0.62 22.78 -15.81
C GLN A 9 -0.17 21.44 -16.42
N THR A 10 -0.53 21.17 -17.68
CA THR A 10 -0.11 19.95 -18.38
C THR A 10 1.40 19.91 -18.57
N SER A 11 2.00 21.09 -18.88
CA SER A 11 3.47 21.23 -19.01
C SER A 11 4.19 21.01 -17.67
N GLU A 12 3.64 21.50 -16.56
CA GLU A 12 4.19 21.29 -15.22
C GLU A 12 4.18 19.81 -14.83
N LEU A 13 3.05 19.11 -15.08
CA LEU A 13 2.94 17.68 -14.81
C LEU A 13 3.91 16.85 -15.65
N LEU A 14 4.03 17.15 -16.95
CA LEU A 14 4.98 16.46 -17.83
C LEU A 14 6.43 16.69 -17.36
N ASN A 15 6.79 17.91 -17.02
CA ASN A 15 8.12 18.23 -16.50
C ASN A 15 8.40 17.51 -15.18
N LYS A 16 7.41 17.40 -14.29
CA LYS A 16 7.53 16.62 -13.06
C LYS A 16 7.77 15.13 -13.38
N LEU A 17 7.02 14.54 -14.29
CA LEU A 17 7.23 13.16 -14.73
C LEU A 17 8.63 12.95 -15.28
N LEU A 18 9.09 13.84 -16.18
CA LEU A 18 10.43 13.76 -16.76
C LEU A 18 11.53 13.90 -15.68
N SER A 19 11.35 14.78 -14.69
CA SER A 19 12.33 14.93 -13.61
C SER A 19 12.47 13.70 -12.71
N ASN A 20 11.47 12.85 -12.64
CA ASN A 20 11.51 11.59 -11.88
C ASN A 20 12.16 10.43 -12.66
N MET A 21 12.42 10.61 -13.97
CA MET A 21 12.86 9.53 -14.86
C MET A 21 14.22 9.81 -15.47
N ASP A 22 14.98 8.76 -15.76
CA ASP A 22 16.29 8.88 -16.45
C ASP A 22 16.12 9.56 -17.82
N ASN A 23 17.07 10.41 -18.19
CA ASN A 23 17.07 11.16 -19.47
C ASN A 23 16.92 10.27 -20.72
N LYS A 24 17.44 9.03 -20.66
CA LYS A 24 17.32 8.06 -21.76
C LYS A 24 15.88 7.68 -22.10
N HIS A 25 14.94 7.86 -21.15
CA HIS A 25 13.52 7.54 -21.30
C HIS A 25 12.66 8.73 -21.73
N HIS A 26 13.22 9.96 -21.70
CA HIS A 26 12.45 11.18 -21.99
C HIS A 26 11.82 11.18 -23.38
N SER A 27 12.52 10.64 -24.39
CA SER A 27 11.97 10.56 -25.77
C SER A 27 10.70 9.71 -25.81
N LEU A 28 10.73 8.53 -25.19
CA LEU A 28 9.59 7.59 -25.17
C LEU A 28 8.42 8.14 -24.33
N ILE A 29 8.71 8.82 -23.21
CA ILE A 29 7.69 9.49 -22.38
C ILE A 29 6.99 10.59 -23.18
N ASN A 30 7.75 11.43 -23.89
CA ASN A 30 7.17 12.47 -24.73
C ASN A 30 6.33 11.89 -25.88
N GLU A 31 6.76 10.79 -26.48
CA GLU A 31 5.99 10.10 -27.52
C GLU A 31 4.68 9.52 -26.98
N GLY A 32 4.73 8.86 -25.81
CA GLY A 32 3.54 8.35 -25.09
C GLY A 32 2.58 9.48 -24.70
N PHE A 33 3.11 10.57 -24.17
CA PHE A 33 2.32 11.76 -23.85
C PHE A 33 1.62 12.35 -25.06
N ILE A 34 2.33 12.57 -26.18
CA ILE A 34 1.75 13.13 -27.41
C ILE A 34 0.64 12.21 -27.90
N PHE A 35 0.87 10.91 -27.94
CA PHE A 35 -0.11 9.94 -28.41
C PHE A 35 -1.38 9.92 -27.54
N ALA A 36 -1.21 9.92 -26.21
CA ALA A 36 -2.33 9.98 -25.27
C ALA A 36 -3.09 11.31 -25.36
N ASN A 37 -2.37 12.42 -25.46
CA ASN A 37 -2.98 13.76 -25.56
C ASN A 37 -3.77 13.94 -26.87
N GLU A 38 -3.31 13.38 -27.99
CA GLU A 38 -4.07 13.36 -29.24
C GLU A 38 -5.33 12.49 -29.14
N GLY A 39 -5.23 11.28 -28.56
CA GLY A 39 -6.38 10.40 -28.32
C GLY A 39 -7.47 11.04 -27.47
N HIS A 40 -7.09 11.80 -26.44
CA HIS A 40 -8.02 12.48 -25.53
C HIS A 40 -8.28 13.96 -25.86
N LYS A 41 -7.92 14.42 -27.07
CA LYS A 41 -7.90 15.85 -27.46
C LYS A 41 -9.18 16.62 -27.16
N ASN A 42 -10.34 15.97 -27.29
CA ASN A 42 -11.66 16.61 -27.08
C ASN A 42 -12.30 16.24 -25.74
N GLN A 43 -11.59 15.52 -24.90
CA GLN A 43 -12.11 15.05 -23.64
C GLN A 43 -11.67 15.96 -22.48
N LYS A 44 -12.57 16.15 -21.51
CA LYS A 44 -12.31 16.90 -20.28
C LYS A 44 -12.72 16.08 -19.08
N ARG A 45 -11.98 16.24 -17.99
CA ARG A 45 -12.37 15.75 -16.67
C ARG A 45 -13.63 16.51 -16.18
N LYS A 46 -14.31 15.99 -15.17
CA LYS A 46 -15.44 16.68 -14.54
C LYS A 46 -15.05 17.98 -13.85
N SER A 47 -13.77 18.12 -13.46
CA SER A 47 -13.17 19.36 -12.98
C SER A 47 -13.05 20.45 -14.06
N GLY A 48 -13.24 20.12 -15.36
CA GLY A 48 -13.06 20.99 -16.49
C GLY A 48 -11.64 20.97 -17.11
N GLU A 49 -10.69 20.30 -16.49
CA GLU A 49 -9.32 20.15 -16.97
C GLU A 49 -9.24 19.25 -18.21
N PRO A 50 -8.18 19.38 -19.07
CA PRO A 50 -7.91 18.43 -20.15
C PRO A 50 -7.77 17.01 -19.58
N TYR A 51 -8.33 16.00 -20.27
CA TYR A 51 -8.33 14.62 -19.77
C TYR A 51 -6.93 14.08 -19.49
N ILE A 52 -5.96 14.47 -20.30
CA ILE A 52 -4.54 14.03 -20.21
C ILE A 52 -3.89 14.31 -18.83
N THR A 53 -4.44 15.25 -18.03
CA THR A 53 -3.94 15.50 -16.66
C THR A 53 -4.06 14.29 -15.77
N HIS A 54 -5.07 13.44 -16.00
CA HIS A 54 -5.26 12.19 -15.25
C HIS A 54 -4.18 11.15 -15.55
N PRO A 55 -3.96 10.69 -16.81
CA PRO A 55 -2.88 9.77 -17.12
C PRO A 55 -1.50 10.26 -16.70
N LEU A 56 -1.22 11.57 -16.85
CA LEU A 56 0.02 12.16 -16.36
C LEU A 56 0.19 12.00 -14.85
N GLN A 57 -0.85 12.27 -14.07
CA GLN A 57 -0.77 12.16 -12.62
C GLN A 57 -0.61 10.70 -12.17
N VAL A 58 -1.28 9.75 -12.85
CA VAL A 58 -1.11 8.31 -12.61
C VAL A 58 0.35 7.90 -12.90
N ALA A 59 0.91 8.34 -14.04
CA ALA A 59 2.30 8.07 -14.39
C ALA A 59 3.28 8.68 -13.38
N ILE A 60 2.99 9.88 -12.84
CA ILE A 60 3.80 10.50 -11.78
C ILE A 60 3.79 9.64 -10.51
N TYR A 61 2.64 9.17 -10.04
CA TYR A 61 2.58 8.29 -8.86
C TYR A 61 3.41 7.03 -9.04
N LEU A 62 3.38 6.43 -10.24
CA LEU A 62 4.17 5.24 -10.55
C LEU A 62 5.67 5.54 -10.69
N SER A 63 6.05 6.71 -11.18
CA SER A 63 7.44 7.14 -11.24
C SER A 63 8.03 7.41 -9.84
N GLU A 64 7.24 7.94 -8.91
CA GLU A 64 7.64 8.18 -7.52
C GLU A 64 7.95 6.87 -6.78
N ILE A 65 7.36 5.74 -7.20
CA ILE A 65 7.65 4.40 -6.67
C ILE A 65 8.66 3.61 -7.53
N ASN A 66 9.32 4.29 -8.49
CA ASN A 66 10.40 3.77 -9.35
C ASN A 66 10.02 2.54 -10.19
N LEU A 67 8.82 2.49 -10.76
CA LEU A 67 8.46 1.44 -11.71
C LEU A 67 9.20 1.59 -13.05
N ASP A 68 9.19 0.50 -13.83
CA ASP A 68 9.83 0.45 -15.15
C ASP A 68 9.16 1.39 -16.16
N ILE A 69 9.89 1.69 -17.22
CA ILE A 69 9.44 2.62 -18.26
C ILE A 69 8.19 2.10 -18.99
N GLU A 70 8.08 0.78 -19.17
CA GLU A 70 6.95 0.14 -19.80
C GLU A 70 5.66 0.42 -19.03
N THR A 71 5.71 0.33 -17.70
CA THR A 71 4.58 0.65 -16.82
C THR A 71 4.24 2.15 -16.84
N ILE A 72 5.24 3.02 -16.88
CA ILE A 72 5.02 4.48 -16.97
C ILE A 72 4.34 4.85 -18.31
N ILE A 73 4.76 4.26 -19.42
CA ILE A 73 4.11 4.49 -20.72
C ILE A 73 2.70 3.88 -20.71
N ALA A 74 2.52 2.67 -20.18
CA ALA A 74 1.20 2.08 -20.04
C ALA A 74 0.26 2.97 -19.20
N ALA A 75 0.77 3.65 -18.17
CA ALA A 75 -0.01 4.61 -17.39
C ALA A 75 -0.44 5.84 -18.19
N LEU A 76 0.40 6.34 -19.11
CA LEU A 76 -0.01 7.42 -20.01
C LEU A 76 -1.10 6.99 -21.00
N LEU A 77 -1.16 5.69 -21.33
CA LEU A 77 -2.03 5.15 -22.39
C LEU A 77 -3.26 4.38 -21.86
N HIS A 78 -3.41 4.20 -20.53
CA HIS A 78 -4.29 3.19 -19.94
C HIS A 78 -5.78 3.35 -20.28
N ASP A 79 -6.25 4.59 -20.46
CA ASP A 79 -7.65 4.88 -20.77
C ASP A 79 -7.94 4.92 -22.29
N LEU A 80 -6.91 4.83 -23.16
CA LEU A 80 -7.11 5.00 -24.60
C LEU A 80 -8.00 3.92 -25.21
N ILE A 81 -7.83 2.65 -24.82
CA ILE A 81 -8.65 1.54 -25.38
C ILE A 81 -10.11 1.63 -24.90
N GLU A 82 -10.36 2.18 -23.70
CA GLU A 82 -11.70 2.27 -23.14
C GLU A 82 -12.46 3.50 -23.63
N ASP A 83 -11.77 4.64 -23.68
CA ASP A 83 -12.39 5.95 -23.84
C ASP A 83 -12.20 6.57 -25.23
N THR A 84 -11.51 5.89 -26.15
CA THR A 84 -11.23 6.38 -27.54
C THR A 84 -11.38 5.27 -28.57
N ASP A 85 -11.17 5.62 -29.86
CA ASP A 85 -11.17 4.66 -30.97
C ASP A 85 -9.81 3.92 -31.14
N ILE A 86 -8.82 4.17 -30.26
CA ILE A 86 -7.50 3.55 -30.32
C ILE A 86 -7.61 2.11 -29.85
N THR A 87 -7.06 1.20 -30.66
CA THR A 87 -7.12 -0.24 -30.42
C THR A 87 -5.86 -0.78 -29.74
N TYR A 88 -5.95 -2.02 -29.24
CA TYR A 88 -4.77 -2.76 -28.73
C TYR A 88 -3.67 -2.85 -29.81
N GLU A 89 -4.03 -3.10 -31.07
CA GLU A 89 -3.14 -3.23 -32.22
C GLU A 89 -2.39 -1.92 -32.52
N ASP A 90 -3.05 -0.77 -32.34
CA ASP A 90 -2.43 0.54 -32.50
C ASP A 90 -1.34 0.78 -31.46
N ILE A 91 -1.63 0.47 -30.20
CA ILE A 91 -0.65 0.58 -29.10
C ILE A 91 0.49 -0.41 -29.32
N MET A 92 0.17 -1.68 -29.65
CA MET A 92 1.17 -2.72 -29.88
C MET A 92 2.12 -2.37 -31.03
N SER A 93 1.60 -1.81 -32.13
CA SER A 93 2.42 -1.44 -33.29
C SER A 93 3.38 -0.30 -32.99
N LYS A 94 3.00 0.62 -32.09
CA LYS A 94 3.77 1.83 -31.81
C LYS A 94 4.69 1.68 -30.58
N PHE A 95 4.22 1.07 -29.51
CA PHE A 95 4.93 0.99 -28.23
C PHE A 95 5.35 -0.43 -27.84
N GLY A 96 5.01 -1.43 -28.65
CA GLY A 96 5.36 -2.81 -28.42
C GLY A 96 4.34 -3.60 -27.59
N LYS A 97 4.51 -4.92 -27.63
CA LYS A 97 3.55 -5.87 -27.06
C LYS A 97 3.41 -5.73 -25.53
N GLU A 98 4.52 -5.53 -24.83
CA GLU A 98 4.54 -5.48 -23.36
C GLU A 98 3.67 -4.33 -22.82
N ILE A 99 3.82 -3.13 -23.38
CA ILE A 99 3.01 -1.96 -23.01
C ILE A 99 1.54 -2.19 -23.36
N ALA A 100 1.26 -2.73 -24.56
CA ALA A 100 -0.11 -3.04 -24.98
C ALA A 100 -0.79 -4.07 -24.06
N ASP A 101 -0.06 -5.12 -23.64
CA ASP A 101 -0.56 -6.15 -22.72
C ASP A 101 -0.93 -5.55 -21.34
N ILE A 102 -0.12 -4.62 -20.82
CA ILE A 102 -0.43 -3.94 -19.54
C ILE A 102 -1.69 -3.08 -19.68
N VAL A 103 -1.81 -2.28 -20.77
CA VAL A 103 -2.98 -1.43 -21.01
C VAL A 103 -4.26 -2.26 -21.18
N ASP A 104 -4.22 -3.33 -21.98
CA ASP A 104 -5.35 -4.26 -22.15
C ASP A 104 -5.75 -4.95 -20.81
N GLY A 105 -4.74 -5.28 -20.00
CA GLY A 105 -4.95 -5.82 -18.66
C GLY A 105 -5.75 -4.87 -17.76
N VAL A 106 -5.41 -3.59 -17.76
CA VAL A 106 -6.14 -2.55 -16.98
C VAL A 106 -7.56 -2.39 -17.51
N THR A 107 -7.75 -2.26 -18.83
CA THR A 107 -9.07 -2.15 -19.47
C THR A 107 -9.97 -3.34 -19.13
N LYS A 108 -9.42 -4.56 -19.03
CA LYS A 108 -10.17 -5.74 -18.60
C LYS A 108 -10.59 -5.69 -17.13
N LEU A 109 -9.77 -5.10 -16.25
CA LEU A 109 -10.14 -4.90 -14.85
C LEU A 109 -11.29 -3.92 -14.69
N ASP A 110 -11.38 -2.87 -15.52
CA ASP A 110 -12.46 -1.87 -15.47
C ASP A 110 -13.83 -2.46 -15.79
N LYS A 111 -13.88 -3.52 -16.59
CA LYS A 111 -15.12 -4.25 -16.92
C LYS A 111 -15.67 -5.11 -15.76
N ILE A 112 -14.90 -5.27 -14.67
CA ILE A 112 -15.36 -6.02 -13.49
C ILE A 112 -16.39 -5.15 -12.75
N LYS A 113 -17.67 -5.59 -12.75
CA LYS A 113 -18.75 -4.86 -12.08
C LYS A 113 -18.68 -5.07 -10.57
N TYR A 114 -18.65 -3.98 -9.83
CA TYR A 114 -18.76 -3.97 -8.38
C TYR A 114 -20.23 -3.78 -7.96
N ASN A 115 -20.70 -4.66 -7.11
CA ASN A 115 -21.96 -4.52 -6.39
C ASN A 115 -21.67 -4.50 -4.88
N SER A 116 -22.58 -3.92 -4.10
CA SER A 116 -22.41 -3.74 -2.65
C SER A 116 -22.55 -5.01 -1.82
N THR A 117 -23.02 -6.13 -2.41
CA THR A 117 -23.15 -7.40 -1.71
C THR A 117 -21.78 -8.02 -1.41
N GLU A 118 -21.66 -8.74 -0.30
CA GLU A 118 -20.40 -9.39 0.10
C GLU A 118 -19.89 -10.36 -0.99
N GLU A 119 -20.81 -11.11 -1.61
CA GLU A 119 -20.50 -12.04 -2.69
C GLU A 119 -19.92 -11.34 -3.94
N ALA A 120 -20.49 -10.20 -4.32
CA ALA A 120 -19.98 -9.41 -5.46
C ALA A 120 -18.63 -8.75 -5.17
N LYS A 121 -18.38 -8.35 -3.91
CA LYS A 121 -17.05 -7.88 -3.46
C LYS A 121 -16.03 -9.00 -3.57
N ALA A 122 -16.40 -10.21 -3.12
CA ALA A 122 -15.58 -11.39 -3.20
C ALA A 122 -15.20 -11.75 -4.64
N ASP A 123 -16.18 -11.78 -5.53
CA ASP A 123 -15.98 -12.07 -6.95
C ASP A 123 -15.10 -11.02 -7.64
N ALA A 124 -15.29 -9.73 -7.32
CA ALA A 124 -14.45 -8.65 -7.83
C ALA A 124 -12.98 -8.82 -7.41
N ILE A 125 -12.72 -9.05 -6.11
CA ILE A 125 -11.37 -9.29 -5.60
C ILE A 125 -10.74 -10.52 -6.26
N ARG A 126 -11.49 -11.63 -6.38
CA ARG A 126 -11.01 -12.85 -7.03
C ARG A 126 -10.61 -12.62 -8.49
N LYS A 127 -11.46 -11.94 -9.27
CA LYS A 127 -11.16 -11.60 -10.68
C LYS A 127 -9.93 -10.69 -10.80
N MET A 128 -9.77 -9.73 -9.89
CA MET A 128 -8.58 -8.88 -9.83
C MET A 128 -7.33 -9.70 -9.52
N VAL A 129 -7.40 -10.63 -8.56
CA VAL A 129 -6.29 -11.52 -8.22
C VAL A 129 -5.90 -12.41 -9.39
N ILE A 130 -6.86 -12.96 -10.13
CA ILE A 130 -6.59 -13.76 -11.35
C ILE A 130 -5.90 -12.89 -12.43
N ALA A 131 -6.31 -11.65 -12.61
CA ALA A 131 -5.67 -10.74 -13.55
C ALA A 131 -4.23 -10.41 -13.13
N MET A 132 -3.98 -10.25 -11.81
CA MET A 132 -2.63 -10.03 -11.24
C MET A 132 -1.66 -11.18 -11.48
N SER A 133 -2.16 -12.41 -11.51
CA SER A 133 -1.28 -13.59 -11.70
C SER A 133 -0.56 -13.60 -13.06
N ARG A 134 -1.03 -12.78 -14.00
CA ARG A 134 -0.39 -12.60 -15.31
C ARG A 134 0.68 -11.51 -15.31
N ASP A 135 0.36 -10.35 -14.76
CA ASP A 135 1.30 -9.23 -14.60
C ASP A 135 0.84 -8.32 -13.45
N ILE A 136 1.62 -8.27 -12.39
CA ILE A 136 1.31 -7.49 -11.20
C ILE A 136 1.28 -5.97 -11.45
N ARG A 137 1.98 -5.50 -12.50
CA ARG A 137 2.02 -4.09 -12.90
C ARG A 137 0.64 -3.56 -13.26
N VAL A 138 -0.21 -4.41 -13.82
CA VAL A 138 -1.62 -4.10 -14.13
C VAL A 138 -2.37 -3.64 -12.89
N LEU A 139 -2.21 -4.35 -11.75
CA LEU A 139 -2.87 -3.94 -10.51
C LEU A 139 -2.22 -2.71 -9.88
N ILE A 140 -0.89 -2.61 -9.90
CA ILE A 140 -0.20 -1.44 -9.35
C ILE A 140 -0.65 -0.18 -10.09
N LEU A 141 -0.74 -0.25 -11.43
CA LEU A 141 -1.27 0.84 -12.26
C LEU A 141 -2.73 1.15 -11.88
N LYS A 142 -3.58 0.10 -11.75
CA LYS A 142 -4.99 0.30 -11.36
C LYS A 142 -5.15 0.90 -9.97
N LEU A 143 -4.25 0.60 -9.02
CA LEU A 143 -4.25 1.24 -7.70
C LEU A 143 -3.85 2.72 -7.78
N ALA A 144 -2.89 3.08 -8.64
CA ALA A 144 -2.49 4.47 -8.88
C ALA A 144 -3.61 5.27 -9.58
N ASP A 145 -4.30 4.66 -10.56
CA ASP A 145 -5.51 5.21 -11.18
C ASP A 145 -6.60 5.47 -10.14
N ARG A 146 -6.91 4.45 -9.32
CA ARG A 146 -7.90 4.57 -8.24
C ARG A 146 -7.54 5.66 -7.24
N LEU A 147 -6.25 5.81 -6.91
CA LEU A 147 -5.76 6.86 -6.03
C LEU A 147 -6.04 8.26 -6.62
N HIS A 148 -5.77 8.47 -7.90
CA HIS A 148 -6.09 9.75 -8.53
C HIS A 148 -7.60 9.98 -8.60
N ASN A 149 -8.38 8.98 -8.95
CA ASN A 149 -9.83 9.08 -9.03
C ASN A 149 -10.48 9.41 -7.69
N ILE A 150 -9.99 8.86 -6.57
CA ILE A 150 -10.54 9.20 -5.25
C ILE A 150 -10.06 10.56 -4.75
N LYS A 151 -8.87 11.02 -5.14
CA LYS A 151 -8.39 12.38 -4.82
C LYS A 151 -9.17 13.47 -5.52
N THR A 152 -9.79 13.17 -6.65
CA THR A 152 -10.60 14.11 -7.45
C THR A 152 -12.10 13.80 -7.37
N ILE A 153 -12.53 13.10 -6.33
CA ILE A 153 -13.89 12.56 -6.21
C ILE A 153 -14.95 13.65 -5.96
N GLU A 154 -14.55 14.81 -5.45
CA GLU A 154 -15.42 15.95 -5.09
C GLU A 154 -16.23 16.50 -6.27
N PHE A 155 -15.77 16.31 -7.51
CA PHE A 155 -16.47 16.71 -8.71
C PHE A 155 -17.62 15.76 -9.11
N HIS A 156 -17.84 14.68 -8.36
CA HIS A 156 -18.96 13.76 -8.55
C HIS A 156 -20.11 14.07 -7.59
N ASN A 157 -21.34 13.64 -7.94
CA ASN A 157 -22.46 13.70 -7.02
C ASN A 157 -22.28 12.73 -5.83
N GLU A 158 -22.93 13.00 -4.70
CA GLU A 158 -22.79 12.28 -3.43
C GLU A 158 -22.94 10.75 -3.61
N TRP A 159 -23.99 10.30 -4.30
CA TRP A 159 -24.19 8.86 -4.54
C TRP A 159 -22.99 8.20 -5.23
N LYS A 160 -22.39 8.87 -6.23
CA LYS A 160 -21.22 8.34 -6.93
C LYS A 160 -19.97 8.40 -6.06
N GLN A 161 -19.84 9.46 -5.23
CA GLN A 161 -18.75 9.55 -4.24
C GLN A 161 -18.81 8.38 -3.25
N GLU A 162 -19.97 8.09 -2.66
CA GLU A 162 -20.16 6.97 -1.74
C GLU A 162 -19.85 5.63 -2.39
N LYS A 163 -20.33 5.41 -3.61
CA LYS A 163 -20.06 4.17 -4.36
C LYS A 163 -18.56 3.97 -4.60
N ILE A 164 -17.86 4.98 -5.12
CA ILE A 164 -16.41 4.92 -5.38
C ILE A 164 -15.63 4.75 -4.08
N ALA A 165 -15.99 5.48 -3.02
CA ALA A 165 -15.34 5.38 -1.72
C ALA A 165 -15.53 3.99 -1.08
N SER A 166 -16.75 3.41 -1.19
CA SER A 166 -17.03 2.05 -0.71
C SER A 166 -16.20 1.00 -1.45
N GLU A 167 -16.19 1.06 -2.78
CA GLU A 167 -15.36 0.17 -3.61
C GLU A 167 -13.87 0.31 -3.26
N THR A 168 -13.41 1.54 -3.09
CA THR A 168 -12.01 1.83 -2.73
C THR A 168 -11.65 1.25 -1.37
N LEU A 169 -12.48 1.46 -0.35
CA LEU A 169 -12.21 1.02 1.02
C LEU A 169 -12.25 -0.51 1.18
N TYR A 170 -13.20 -1.16 0.51
CA TYR A 170 -13.46 -2.58 0.73
C TYR A 170 -12.80 -3.51 -0.31
N VAL A 171 -12.32 -2.98 -1.44
CA VAL A 171 -11.64 -3.77 -2.48
C VAL A 171 -10.20 -3.31 -2.69
N TYR A 172 -10.00 -2.05 -3.09
CA TYR A 172 -8.67 -1.58 -3.50
C TYR A 172 -7.70 -1.37 -2.34
N ALA A 173 -8.14 -0.84 -1.19
CA ALA A 173 -7.27 -0.65 -0.04
C ALA A 173 -6.75 -1.98 0.55
N PRO A 174 -7.55 -3.05 0.69
CA PRO A 174 -7.06 -4.39 1.03
C PRO A 174 -6.05 -4.94 0.02
N LEU A 175 -6.26 -4.75 -1.28
CA LEU A 175 -5.30 -5.17 -2.31
C LEU A 175 -3.98 -4.40 -2.21
N ALA A 176 -4.04 -3.07 -2.02
CA ALA A 176 -2.84 -2.27 -1.78
C ALA A 176 -2.09 -2.72 -0.51
N HIS A 177 -2.81 -3.08 0.56
CA HIS A 177 -2.22 -3.63 1.78
C HIS A 177 -1.48 -4.94 1.51
N ARG A 178 -2.09 -5.85 0.77
CA ARG A 178 -1.49 -7.14 0.43
C ARG A 178 -0.24 -6.99 -0.43
N LEU A 179 -0.22 -6.02 -1.34
CA LEU A 179 0.96 -5.67 -2.13
C LEU A 179 2.04 -4.92 -1.33
N GLY A 180 1.79 -4.60 -0.05
CA GLY A 180 2.70 -3.80 0.76
C GLY A 180 2.78 -2.32 0.37
N LEU A 181 1.92 -1.84 -0.54
CA LEU A 181 1.85 -0.45 -0.99
C LEU A 181 1.21 0.44 0.09
N GLN A 182 1.93 0.64 1.21
CA GLN A 182 1.36 1.28 2.41
C GLN A 182 1.00 2.74 2.19
N SER A 183 1.79 3.49 1.41
CA SER A 183 1.48 4.89 1.08
C SER A 183 0.15 5.01 0.33
N ILE A 184 -0.04 4.22 -0.73
CA ILE A 184 -1.29 4.19 -1.50
C ILE A 184 -2.45 3.72 -0.63
N LYS A 185 -2.27 2.62 0.13
CA LYS A 185 -3.29 2.08 1.02
C LYS A 185 -3.82 3.13 1.99
N HIS A 186 -2.94 3.85 2.67
CA HIS A 186 -3.34 4.82 3.68
C HIS A 186 -4.13 5.98 3.08
N GLU A 187 -3.72 6.49 1.93
CA GLU A 187 -4.46 7.54 1.24
C GLU A 187 -5.85 7.04 0.77
N LEU A 188 -5.92 5.82 0.21
CA LEU A 188 -7.19 5.21 -0.18
C LEU A 188 -8.13 5.03 1.02
N GLU A 189 -7.61 4.54 2.15
CA GLU A 189 -8.37 4.35 3.40
C GLU A 189 -8.87 5.68 3.98
N ASP A 190 -8.00 6.67 4.14
CA ASP A 190 -8.36 7.94 4.81
C ASP A 190 -9.35 8.78 4.00
N ILE A 191 -9.18 8.85 2.67
CA ILE A 191 -10.12 9.60 1.82
C ILE A 191 -11.49 8.89 1.81
N SER A 192 -11.50 7.57 1.64
CA SER A 192 -12.75 6.79 1.66
C SER A 192 -13.45 6.89 3.02
N PHE A 193 -12.70 6.83 4.12
CA PHE A 193 -13.23 6.95 5.47
C PHE A 193 -13.88 8.30 5.71
N LYS A 194 -13.24 9.38 5.25
CA LYS A 194 -13.79 10.73 5.34
C LYS A 194 -15.13 10.87 4.61
N ILE A 195 -15.33 10.18 3.50
CA ILE A 195 -16.56 10.23 2.71
C ILE A 195 -17.65 9.36 3.35
N LEU A 196 -17.33 8.10 3.65
CA LEU A 196 -18.32 7.11 4.11
C LEU A 196 -18.71 7.28 5.58
N PHE A 197 -17.79 7.77 6.41
CA PHE A 197 -17.92 7.85 7.86
C PHE A 197 -17.55 9.25 8.36
N ASN A 198 -18.08 10.27 7.70
CA ASN A 198 -17.74 11.68 7.96
C ASN A 198 -17.90 12.05 9.44
N LYS A 199 -19.00 11.65 10.09
CA LYS A 199 -19.25 11.92 11.49
C LYS A 199 -18.17 11.33 12.39
N GLN A 200 -17.87 10.04 12.22
CA GLN A 200 -16.84 9.33 13.01
C GLN A 200 -15.43 9.88 12.75
N ASN A 201 -15.14 10.29 11.51
CA ASN A 201 -13.88 10.93 11.18
C ASN A 201 -13.70 12.25 11.92
N ASN A 202 -14.76 13.08 11.97
CA ASN A 202 -14.74 14.37 12.68
C ASN A 202 -14.63 14.17 14.20
N GLU A 203 -15.37 13.22 14.77
CA GLU A 203 -15.28 12.84 16.18
C GLU A 203 -13.86 12.41 16.57
N ILE A 204 -13.19 11.60 15.73
CA ILE A 204 -11.80 11.19 15.96
C ILE A 204 -10.85 12.39 15.88
N GLN A 205 -11.03 13.29 14.92
CA GLN A 205 -10.22 14.51 14.79
C GLN A 205 -10.36 15.41 16.03
N GLU A 206 -11.57 15.62 16.51
CA GLU A 206 -11.83 16.37 17.72
C GLU A 206 -11.18 15.73 18.95
N GLN A 207 -11.33 14.41 19.10
CA GLN A 207 -10.71 13.66 20.19
C GLN A 207 -9.18 13.72 20.17
N ILE A 208 -8.56 13.63 18.97
CA ILE A 208 -7.10 13.79 18.81
C ILE A 208 -6.67 15.19 19.27
N THR A 209 -7.41 16.21 18.89
CA THR A 209 -7.10 17.61 19.23
C THR A 209 -7.27 17.87 20.73
N LEU A 210 -8.35 17.35 21.33
CA LEU A 210 -8.63 17.52 22.76
C LEU A 210 -7.67 16.70 23.66
N ALA A 211 -7.36 15.48 23.25
CA ALA A 211 -6.49 14.61 24.06
C ALA A 211 -5.04 15.10 24.10
N ASN A 212 -4.60 15.81 23.06
CA ASN A 212 -3.23 16.29 23.01
C ASN A 212 -3.10 17.61 22.20
N PRO A 213 -3.52 18.74 22.75
CA PRO A 213 -3.44 20.04 22.07
C PRO A 213 -1.97 20.45 21.75
N ASN A 214 -0.99 19.87 22.45
CA ASN A 214 0.43 20.10 22.24
C ASN A 214 1.13 18.94 21.48
N ARG A 215 0.36 18.07 20.82
CA ARG A 215 0.90 16.85 20.16
C ARG A 215 2.10 17.14 19.24
N ASN A 216 1.98 18.12 18.37
CA ASN A 216 3.03 18.46 17.44
C ASN A 216 4.29 18.93 18.17
N LYS A 217 4.11 19.80 19.19
CA LYS A 217 5.22 20.28 20.03
C LYS A 217 5.94 19.13 20.74
N GLN A 218 5.20 18.16 21.27
CA GLN A 218 5.77 16.99 21.93
C GLN A 218 6.53 16.06 20.94
N ILE A 219 6.01 15.92 19.72
CA ILE A 219 6.72 15.19 18.66
C ILE A 219 8.03 15.91 18.35
N ASP A 220 8.02 17.23 18.16
CA ASP A 220 9.18 18.01 17.84
C ASP A 220 10.23 17.99 18.97
N GLU A 221 9.81 18.10 20.23
CA GLU A 221 10.66 17.95 21.41
C GLU A 221 11.29 16.56 21.48
N SER A 222 10.50 15.51 21.25
CA SER A 222 11.00 14.13 21.25
C SER A 222 11.99 13.88 20.11
N ILE A 223 11.73 14.43 18.92
CA ILE A 223 12.66 14.38 17.77
C ILE A 223 13.97 15.05 18.13
N SER A 224 13.92 16.24 18.75
CA SER A 224 15.13 16.97 19.16
C SER A 224 15.96 16.17 20.15
N ILE A 225 15.34 15.57 21.17
CA ILE A 225 16.02 14.73 22.17
C ILE A 225 16.68 13.52 21.48
N ILE A 226 15.95 12.85 20.59
CA ILE A 226 16.47 11.67 19.89
C ILE A 226 17.62 12.06 18.97
N ASN A 227 17.53 13.17 18.23
CA ASN A 227 18.61 13.64 17.38
C ASN A 227 19.89 13.92 18.18
N THR A 228 19.79 14.65 19.29
CA THR A 228 20.94 14.89 20.19
C THR A 228 21.54 13.56 20.67
N LEU A 229 20.71 12.61 21.08
CA LEU A 229 21.17 11.29 21.52
C LEU A 229 21.92 10.52 20.43
N LEU A 230 21.47 10.61 19.18
CA LEU A 230 22.13 9.98 18.03
C LEU A 230 23.44 10.67 17.65
N GLU A 231 23.47 12.01 17.69
CA GLU A 231 24.68 12.82 17.45
C GLU A 231 25.76 12.52 18.48
N ASP A 232 25.43 12.49 19.77
CA ASP A 232 26.35 12.18 20.87
C ASP A 232 26.98 10.78 20.74
N ASN A 233 26.31 9.86 20.06
CA ASN A 233 26.79 8.50 19.80
C ASN A 233 27.33 8.31 18.36
N SER A 234 27.50 9.40 17.59
CA SER A 234 28.01 9.37 16.21
C SER A 234 27.20 8.42 15.28
N ILE A 235 25.88 8.36 15.44
CA ILE A 235 24.98 7.55 14.61
C ILE A 235 24.25 8.46 13.65
N SER A 236 24.42 8.20 12.33
CA SER A 236 23.65 8.86 11.28
C SER A 236 22.26 8.23 11.15
N ALA A 237 21.22 9.04 11.35
CA ALA A 237 19.86 8.59 11.12
C ALA A 237 18.91 9.78 10.83
N ASN A 238 17.83 9.51 10.12
CA ASN A 238 16.75 10.47 9.88
C ASN A 238 15.61 10.20 10.87
N VAL A 239 15.29 11.19 11.71
CA VAL A 239 14.22 11.09 12.70
C VAL A 239 13.04 11.95 12.26
N SER A 240 11.86 11.36 12.19
CA SER A 240 10.65 12.05 11.76
C SER A 240 9.42 11.64 12.57
N GLY A 241 8.48 12.58 12.74
CA GLY A 241 7.17 12.29 13.31
C GLY A 241 6.32 11.46 12.33
N ARG A 242 5.57 10.49 12.87
CA ARG A 242 4.63 9.69 12.12
C ARG A 242 3.21 9.94 12.64
N PRO A 243 2.41 10.76 11.96
CA PRO A 243 1.00 10.90 12.31
C PRO A 243 0.29 9.56 12.07
N LYS A 244 -0.61 9.21 12.98
CA LYS A 244 -1.45 8.04 12.80
C LYS A 244 -2.67 8.39 11.97
N HIS A 245 -2.98 7.53 11.01
CA HIS A 245 -4.12 7.65 10.11
C HIS A 245 -5.46 7.46 10.86
N ASN A 246 -6.44 8.32 10.56
CA ASN A 246 -7.74 8.32 11.25
C ASN A 246 -8.48 7.01 11.10
N TYR A 247 -8.47 6.41 9.91
CA TYR A 247 -9.08 5.12 9.70
C TYR A 247 -8.43 4.00 10.52
N SER A 248 -7.12 4.05 10.72
CA SER A 248 -6.42 3.09 11.60
C SER A 248 -6.83 3.24 13.07
N ILE A 249 -7.12 4.47 13.52
CA ILE A 249 -7.67 4.74 14.86
C ILE A 249 -9.09 4.18 14.96
N TYR A 250 -9.95 4.49 13.97
CA TYR A 250 -11.31 3.99 13.89
C TYR A 250 -11.39 2.47 13.95
N LYS A 251 -10.56 1.77 13.16
CA LYS A 251 -10.49 0.31 13.19
C LYS A 251 -10.14 -0.24 14.58
N LYS A 252 -9.22 0.39 15.31
CA LYS A 252 -8.88 -0.04 16.67
C LYS A 252 -10.03 0.15 17.65
N ILE A 253 -10.78 1.24 17.54
CA ILE A 253 -11.96 1.47 18.38
C ILE A 253 -13.04 0.43 18.08
N VAL A 254 -13.39 0.23 16.81
CA VAL A 254 -14.52 -0.64 16.41
C VAL A 254 -14.16 -2.13 16.54
N ASN A 255 -13.00 -2.56 16.03
CA ASN A 255 -12.68 -3.99 15.98
C ASN A 255 -12.19 -4.55 17.33
N ASN A 256 -11.48 -3.71 18.10
CA ASN A 256 -10.89 -4.16 19.39
C ASN A 256 -11.71 -3.68 20.60
N GLY A 257 -12.80 -2.94 20.39
CA GLY A 257 -13.63 -2.39 21.47
C GLY A 257 -12.88 -1.40 22.38
N LEU A 258 -11.78 -0.80 21.89
CA LEU A 258 -10.94 0.11 22.67
C LEU A 258 -11.60 1.48 22.78
N SER A 259 -11.57 2.06 23.96
CA SER A 259 -11.84 3.50 24.09
C SER A 259 -10.70 4.32 23.48
N PHE A 260 -10.96 5.56 23.06
CA PHE A 260 -9.95 6.43 22.49
C PHE A 260 -8.72 6.60 23.42
N ASN A 261 -8.94 6.68 24.74
CA ASN A 261 -7.89 6.83 25.76
C ASN A 261 -6.98 5.60 25.88
N GLU A 262 -7.41 4.43 25.42
CA GLU A 262 -6.62 3.21 25.42
C GLU A 262 -5.75 3.07 24.17
N ILE A 263 -5.89 4.00 23.19
CA ILE A 263 -5.05 4.05 21.99
C ILE A 263 -3.70 4.64 22.37
N ASN A 264 -2.72 3.75 22.55
CA ASN A 264 -1.41 4.07 23.09
C ASN A 264 -0.40 4.64 22.09
N ASP A 265 -0.75 4.72 20.80
CA ASP A 265 0.16 5.02 19.69
C ASP A 265 -0.28 6.24 18.87
N LEU A 266 -0.83 7.25 19.56
CA LEU A 266 -1.18 8.53 18.93
C LEU A 266 0.04 9.35 18.54
N ILE A 267 1.15 9.20 19.28
CA ILE A 267 2.45 9.80 18.99
C ILE A 267 3.35 8.71 18.43
N GLY A 268 3.79 8.88 17.20
CA GLY A 268 4.71 7.96 16.54
C GLY A 268 5.97 8.68 16.05
N ILE A 269 7.12 8.05 16.23
CA ILE A 269 8.39 8.48 15.66
C ILE A 269 8.94 7.37 14.78
N ARG A 270 9.53 7.79 13.66
CA ARG A 270 10.22 6.91 12.73
C ARG A 270 11.68 7.31 12.68
N ILE A 271 12.58 6.34 12.85
CA ILE A 271 14.02 6.49 12.77
C ILE A 271 14.52 5.62 11.61
N ILE A 272 15.17 6.24 10.63
CA ILE A 272 15.72 5.56 9.45
C ILE A 272 17.24 5.72 9.49
N THR A 273 17.95 4.60 9.44
CA THR A 273 19.43 4.54 9.50
C THR A 273 20.00 3.69 8.38
N ASP A 274 21.33 3.62 8.26
CA ASP A 274 21.99 3.00 7.11
C ASP A 274 22.00 1.47 7.19
N ASP A 275 22.19 0.88 8.37
CA ASP A 275 22.38 -0.56 8.53
C ASP A 275 21.62 -1.17 9.71
N VAL A 276 21.53 -2.51 9.70
CA VAL A 276 20.81 -3.30 10.71
C VAL A 276 21.46 -3.19 12.09
N LYS A 277 22.79 -3.11 12.17
CA LYS A 277 23.50 -2.98 13.44
C LYS A 277 23.11 -1.66 14.12
N ASN A 278 23.04 -0.58 13.35
CA ASN A 278 22.61 0.71 13.87
C ASN A 278 21.14 0.66 14.33
N CYS A 279 20.25 -0.11 13.68
CA CYS A 279 18.88 -0.28 14.17
C CYS A 279 18.85 -0.81 15.62
N TYR A 280 19.62 -1.85 15.93
CA TYR A 280 19.68 -2.41 17.29
C TYR A 280 20.44 -1.51 18.27
N THR A 281 21.48 -0.79 17.81
CA THR A 281 22.20 0.19 18.64
C THR A 281 21.27 1.33 19.06
N ILE A 282 20.50 1.87 18.11
CA ILE A 282 19.49 2.91 18.36
C ILE A 282 18.43 2.41 19.36
N LEU A 283 17.94 1.16 19.20
CA LEU A 283 16.99 0.57 20.13
C LEU A 283 17.57 0.57 21.56
N GLY A 284 18.83 0.15 21.72
CA GLY A 284 19.53 0.15 23.01
C GLY A 284 19.62 1.56 23.62
N LEU A 285 19.99 2.56 22.82
CA LEU A 285 20.05 3.95 23.25
C LEU A 285 18.68 4.50 23.67
N ILE A 286 17.64 4.20 22.90
CA ILE A 286 16.27 4.60 23.22
C ILE A 286 15.83 3.96 24.57
N HIS A 287 16.06 2.66 24.76
CA HIS A 287 15.68 1.98 26.01
C HIS A 287 16.52 2.40 27.23
N ALA A 288 17.74 2.88 27.02
CA ALA A 288 18.58 3.43 28.08
C ALA A 288 18.11 4.82 28.55
N ASN A 289 17.46 5.60 27.66
CA ASN A 289 17.07 6.99 27.92
C ASN A 289 15.55 7.18 28.14
N PHE A 290 14.73 6.24 27.68
CA PHE A 290 13.27 6.26 27.82
C PHE A 290 12.80 4.95 28.42
N GLN A 291 11.81 5.02 29.32
CA GLN A 291 11.21 3.85 29.95
C GLN A 291 10.42 3.02 28.94
N PRO A 292 10.80 1.78 28.58
CA PRO A 292 10.03 0.95 27.68
C PRO A 292 8.76 0.41 28.34
N VAL A 293 7.68 0.30 27.54
CA VAL A 293 6.41 -0.30 27.97
C VAL A 293 6.46 -1.81 27.75
N LEU A 294 6.26 -2.58 28.81
CA LEU A 294 6.35 -4.05 28.80
C LEU A 294 5.38 -4.65 27.75
N GLY A 295 5.85 -5.68 27.02
CA GLY A 295 5.05 -6.39 26.02
C GLY A 295 4.74 -5.59 24.74
N ARG A 296 5.39 -4.43 24.54
CA ARG A 296 5.19 -3.58 23.39
C ARG A 296 6.40 -3.50 22.44
N PHE A 297 7.38 -4.35 22.64
CA PHE A 297 8.49 -4.53 21.71
C PHE A 297 8.16 -5.62 20.68
N LYS A 298 8.43 -5.36 19.40
CA LYS A 298 8.30 -6.32 18.31
C LYS A 298 9.51 -6.19 17.38
N ASP A 299 10.15 -7.30 17.09
CA ASP A 299 11.28 -7.39 16.20
C ASP A 299 10.85 -8.02 14.86
N PHE A 300 10.48 -7.16 13.91
CA PHE A 300 10.17 -7.57 12.54
C PHE A 300 11.41 -7.51 11.63
N ILE A 301 12.62 -7.24 12.15
CA ILE A 301 13.87 -7.37 11.38
C ILE A 301 14.29 -8.84 11.38
N SER A 302 14.33 -9.46 12.55
CA SER A 302 14.67 -10.88 12.71
C SER A 302 13.54 -11.82 12.25
N MET A 303 12.28 -11.38 12.38
CA MET A 303 11.09 -12.12 11.97
C MET A 303 10.22 -11.24 11.06
N PRO A 304 10.54 -11.14 9.75
CA PRO A 304 9.77 -10.34 8.80
C PRO A 304 8.32 -10.82 8.68
N LYS A 305 7.40 -9.88 8.48
CA LYS A 305 6.01 -10.24 8.13
C LYS A 305 5.93 -10.90 6.75
N PHE A 306 4.84 -11.61 6.47
CA PHE A 306 4.59 -12.27 5.18
C PHE A 306 4.74 -11.33 3.97
N ASN A 307 4.45 -10.03 4.13
CA ASN A 307 4.62 -9.01 3.10
C ASN A 307 6.03 -8.39 3.09
N LEU A 308 7.01 -9.08 3.65
CA LEU A 308 8.43 -8.66 3.76
C LEU A 308 8.64 -7.36 4.54
N TYR A 309 7.65 -6.93 5.34
CA TYR A 309 7.80 -5.78 6.21
C TYR A 309 8.82 -6.05 7.31
N GLN A 310 9.80 -5.15 7.44
CA GLN A 310 10.86 -5.21 8.44
C GLN A 310 10.96 -3.87 9.18
N SER A 311 10.98 -3.92 10.51
CA SER A 311 11.21 -2.77 11.40
C SER A 311 11.33 -3.25 12.85
N LEU A 312 12.07 -2.58 13.71
CA LEU A 312 11.91 -2.70 15.14
C LEU A 312 10.77 -1.76 15.58
N HIS A 313 9.87 -2.25 16.40
CA HIS A 313 8.81 -1.46 17.03
C HIS A 313 8.97 -1.50 18.52
N THR A 314 9.01 -0.36 19.15
CA THR A 314 8.96 -0.25 20.61
C THR A 314 8.04 0.87 21.05
N THR A 315 7.44 0.74 22.21
CA THR A 315 6.67 1.82 22.83
C THR A 315 7.38 2.22 24.10
N VAL A 316 7.64 3.51 24.25
CA VAL A 316 8.31 4.10 25.42
C VAL A 316 7.44 5.20 26.04
N LEU A 317 7.75 5.58 27.28
CA LEU A 317 7.12 6.72 27.93
C LEU A 317 7.97 7.98 27.67
N THR A 318 7.32 9.06 27.26
CA THR A 318 7.94 10.39 27.18
C THR A 318 8.18 10.93 28.60
N GLN A 319 8.94 12.02 28.74
CA GLN A 319 9.14 12.70 30.02
C GLN A 319 7.83 13.16 30.69
N LEU A 320 6.77 13.35 29.89
CA LEU A 320 5.43 13.69 30.39
C LEU A 320 4.57 12.47 30.68
N GLY A 321 5.13 11.25 30.66
CA GLY A 321 4.44 10.00 30.93
C GLY A 321 3.49 9.53 29.81
N GLN A 322 3.57 10.15 28.63
CA GLN A 322 2.76 9.73 27.46
C GLN A 322 3.45 8.60 26.71
N LYS A 323 2.66 7.70 26.13
CA LYS A 323 3.17 6.60 25.34
C LYS A 323 3.52 7.08 23.92
N MET A 324 4.72 6.72 23.47
CA MET A 324 5.26 7.05 22.18
C MET A 324 5.72 5.77 21.48
N GLU A 325 5.17 5.47 20.31
CA GLU A 325 5.63 4.38 19.45
C GLU A 325 6.85 4.82 18.65
N ILE A 326 7.92 4.03 18.68
CA ILE A 326 9.13 4.28 17.88
C ILE A 326 9.32 3.11 16.92
N GLN A 327 9.47 3.44 15.63
CA GLN A 327 9.79 2.51 14.56
C GLN A 327 11.20 2.77 14.06
N ILE A 328 12.07 1.75 14.10
CA ILE A 328 13.47 1.85 13.68
C ILE A 328 13.69 0.87 12.54
N ARG A 329 14.24 1.34 11.44
CA ARG A 329 14.49 0.54 10.24
C ARG A 329 15.58 1.15 9.35
N THR A 330 16.16 0.34 8.44
CA THR A 330 17.10 0.87 7.45
C THR A 330 16.38 1.59 6.31
N HIS A 331 17.13 2.32 5.46
CA HIS A 331 16.60 2.93 4.24
C HIS A 331 15.94 1.90 3.32
N ASP A 332 16.55 0.74 3.14
CA ASP A 332 15.99 -0.32 2.30
C ASP A 332 14.71 -0.92 2.90
N MET A 333 14.68 -1.16 4.21
CA MET A 333 13.48 -1.61 4.90
C MET A 333 12.37 -0.56 4.83
N HIS A 334 12.73 0.72 4.92
CA HIS A 334 11.78 1.81 4.76
C HIS A 334 11.16 1.81 3.37
N TYR A 335 11.99 1.70 2.35
CA TYR A 335 11.53 1.67 0.96
C TYR A 335 10.61 0.47 0.71
N ARG A 336 11.00 -0.73 1.15
CA ARG A 336 10.15 -1.93 1.06
C ARG A 336 8.84 -1.80 1.84
N ALA A 337 8.87 -1.19 3.02
CA ALA A 337 7.68 -1.00 3.84
C ALA A 337 6.68 0.01 3.26
N GLU A 338 7.15 1.02 2.50
CA GLU A 338 6.26 2.01 1.86
C GLU A 338 5.73 1.54 0.49
N TYR A 339 6.59 0.83 -0.29
CA TYR A 339 6.32 0.51 -1.69
C TYR A 339 6.16 -0.99 -1.96
N GLY A 340 6.32 -1.86 -0.94
CA GLY A 340 6.04 -3.28 -1.02
C GLY A 340 6.66 -3.95 -2.24
N VAL A 341 5.80 -4.63 -3.01
CA VAL A 341 6.23 -5.34 -4.24
C VAL A 341 6.85 -4.41 -5.28
N ALA A 342 6.48 -3.13 -5.33
CA ALA A 342 7.07 -2.17 -6.26
C ALA A 342 8.55 -1.88 -5.96
N ALA A 343 9.02 -2.15 -4.73
CA ALA A 343 10.41 -1.96 -4.35
C ALA A 343 11.40 -2.84 -5.14
N HIS A 344 10.96 -3.96 -5.69
CA HIS A 344 11.81 -4.86 -6.48
C HIS A 344 12.26 -4.24 -7.81
N TRP A 345 11.48 -3.34 -8.41
CA TRP A 345 11.85 -2.67 -9.66
C TRP A 345 13.01 -1.69 -9.51
N LYS A 346 13.20 -1.10 -8.32
CA LYS A 346 14.32 -0.19 -8.05
C LYS A 346 15.71 -0.81 -8.32
N TYR A 347 15.85 -2.09 -8.06
CA TYR A 347 17.14 -2.79 -8.16
C TYR A 347 17.36 -3.51 -9.49
N LYS A 348 16.46 -3.36 -10.51
CA LYS A 348 16.52 -4.06 -11.82
C LYS A 348 16.71 -5.58 -11.70
N GLU A 349 16.39 -6.17 -10.59
CA GLU A 349 16.34 -7.59 -10.44
C GLU A 349 15.10 -8.11 -11.18
N LYS A 350 15.26 -9.20 -11.94
CA LYS A 350 14.08 -9.96 -12.42
C LYS A 350 13.16 -10.21 -11.22
N PRO A 351 11.83 -10.26 -11.42
CA PRO A 351 10.90 -10.51 -10.33
C PRO A 351 11.49 -11.56 -9.40
N SER A 352 11.71 -11.20 -8.13
CA SER A 352 12.39 -12.11 -7.19
C SER A 352 11.61 -13.41 -7.16
N ASN A 353 12.29 -14.52 -6.86
CA ASN A 353 11.62 -15.81 -6.63
C ASN A 353 10.44 -15.68 -5.66
N ASP A 354 10.49 -14.69 -4.74
CA ASP A 354 9.44 -14.40 -3.78
C ASP A 354 8.20 -13.78 -4.43
N LEU A 355 8.35 -12.89 -5.41
CA LEU A 355 7.23 -12.33 -6.15
C LEU A 355 6.54 -13.38 -7.01
N THR A 356 7.34 -14.22 -7.69
CA THR A 356 6.85 -15.35 -8.49
C THR A 356 6.19 -16.41 -7.61
N LYS A 357 6.75 -16.68 -6.42
CA LYS A 357 6.13 -17.54 -5.41
C LYS A 357 4.77 -17.01 -4.96
N TRP A 358 4.73 -15.73 -4.61
CA TRP A 358 3.51 -15.07 -4.16
C TRP A 358 2.40 -15.04 -5.23
N THR A 359 2.72 -14.71 -6.50
CA THR A 359 1.75 -14.76 -7.60
C THR A 359 1.26 -16.19 -7.88
N ASN A 360 2.15 -17.18 -7.75
CA ASN A 360 1.79 -18.59 -7.88
C ASN A 360 0.91 -19.07 -6.72
N GLU A 361 1.19 -18.66 -5.49
CA GLU A 361 0.35 -18.93 -4.32
C GLU A 361 -1.06 -18.36 -4.48
N LEU A 362 -1.17 -17.11 -4.95
CA LEU A 362 -2.48 -16.49 -5.23
C LEU A 362 -3.24 -17.22 -6.34
N SER A 363 -2.53 -17.65 -7.37
CA SER A 363 -3.14 -18.43 -8.45
C SER A 363 -3.61 -19.80 -7.96
N SER A 364 -2.83 -20.47 -7.08
CA SER A 364 -3.22 -21.76 -6.50
C SER A 364 -4.44 -21.61 -5.57
N ILE A 365 -4.47 -20.60 -4.69
CA ILE A 365 -5.61 -20.30 -3.82
C ILE A 365 -6.88 -20.03 -4.67
N SER A 366 -6.75 -19.26 -5.76
CA SER A 366 -7.88 -18.99 -6.64
C SER A 366 -8.43 -20.24 -7.34
N ASN A 367 -7.57 -21.23 -7.63
CA ASN A 367 -7.97 -22.50 -8.23
C ASN A 367 -8.54 -23.48 -7.18
N GLU A 368 -7.99 -23.45 -5.96
CA GLU A 368 -8.39 -24.34 -4.87
C GLU A 368 -9.76 -23.93 -4.28
N TYR A 369 -10.07 -22.62 -4.24
CA TYR A 369 -11.31 -22.07 -3.74
C TYR A 369 -12.11 -21.37 -4.85
N PRO A 370 -12.91 -22.13 -5.64
CA PRO A 370 -13.74 -21.56 -6.71
C PRO A 370 -14.86 -20.65 -6.20
N ASP A 371 -15.36 -20.89 -4.98
CA ASP A 371 -16.36 -20.03 -4.35
C ASP A 371 -15.75 -18.69 -3.93
N PRO A 372 -16.35 -17.55 -4.36
CA PRO A 372 -15.81 -16.24 -4.04
C PRO A 372 -15.75 -15.93 -2.54
N ASN A 373 -16.68 -16.43 -1.73
CA ASN A 373 -16.71 -16.16 -0.29
C ASN A 373 -15.66 -17.00 0.45
N GLU A 374 -15.47 -18.26 0.07
CA GLU A 374 -14.39 -19.11 0.58
C GLU A 374 -13.04 -18.51 0.22
N PHE A 375 -12.85 -18.11 -1.04
CA PHE A 375 -11.65 -17.40 -1.48
C PHE A 375 -11.39 -16.14 -0.64
N LEU A 376 -12.42 -15.32 -0.39
CA LEU A 376 -12.30 -14.13 0.45
C LEU A 376 -11.97 -14.47 1.91
N GLN A 377 -12.53 -15.53 2.47
CA GLN A 377 -12.21 -15.95 3.82
C GLN A 377 -10.74 -16.34 3.94
N HIS A 378 -10.21 -17.13 2.99
CA HIS A 378 -8.79 -17.46 2.93
C HIS A 378 -7.92 -16.22 2.69
N MET A 379 -8.34 -15.32 1.79
CA MET A 379 -7.68 -14.04 1.59
C MET A 379 -7.73 -13.13 2.82
N LYS A 380 -8.81 -13.16 3.62
CA LYS A 380 -8.92 -12.39 4.87
C LYS A 380 -8.06 -12.99 5.98
N LEU A 381 -7.95 -14.29 6.08
CA LEU A 381 -7.06 -14.96 7.05
C LEU A 381 -5.61 -14.49 6.88
N ASP A 382 -5.15 -14.31 5.64
CA ASP A 382 -3.84 -13.74 5.33
C ASP A 382 -3.72 -12.22 5.57
N LEU A 383 -4.85 -11.50 5.74
CA LEU A 383 -4.89 -10.05 5.98
C LEU A 383 -4.88 -9.68 7.47
N TYR A 384 -5.00 -10.65 8.39
CA TYR A 384 -4.99 -10.35 9.82
C TYR A 384 -3.59 -9.94 10.28
N GLU A 385 -3.52 -8.81 10.98
CA GLU A 385 -2.28 -8.26 11.56
C GLU A 385 -1.69 -9.12 12.70
N ASN A 386 -2.41 -10.13 13.17
CA ASN A 386 -2.01 -10.98 14.30
C ASN A 386 -1.69 -12.39 13.80
N GLU A 387 -0.42 -12.74 13.84
CA GLU A 387 0.07 -14.08 13.60
C GLU A 387 0.31 -14.81 14.92
N VAL A 388 0.07 -16.10 14.92
CA VAL A 388 0.46 -17.01 15.98
C VAL A 388 1.61 -17.87 15.49
N PHE A 389 2.71 -17.88 16.24
CA PHE A 389 3.88 -18.70 15.91
C PHE A 389 3.78 -20.03 16.67
N CYS A 390 3.71 -21.12 15.93
CA CYS A 390 3.68 -22.46 16.46
C CYS A 390 5.05 -23.14 16.20
N LEU A 391 5.57 -23.85 17.21
CA LEU A 391 6.80 -24.63 17.06
C LEU A 391 6.46 -26.05 16.67
N THR A 392 7.15 -26.59 15.67
CA THR A 392 7.13 -28.03 15.41
C THR A 392 7.98 -28.77 16.44
N PRO A 393 7.79 -30.08 16.62
CA PRO A 393 8.66 -30.89 17.50
C PRO A 393 10.15 -30.86 17.08
N GLU A 394 10.44 -30.51 15.82
CA GLU A 394 11.79 -30.39 15.27
C GLU A 394 12.40 -29.01 15.51
N GLY A 395 11.60 -28.06 16.05
CA GLY A 395 12.05 -26.71 16.40
C GLY A 395 11.81 -25.67 15.31
N ASP A 396 11.15 -26.05 14.21
CA ASP A 396 10.78 -25.10 13.17
C ASP A 396 9.63 -24.21 13.61
N VAL A 397 9.69 -22.94 13.27
CA VAL A 397 8.64 -21.95 13.55
C VAL A 397 7.69 -21.85 12.35
N ILE A 398 6.43 -22.19 12.57
CA ILE A 398 5.37 -22.01 11.57
C ILE A 398 4.50 -20.82 11.99
N SER A 399 4.39 -19.83 11.12
CA SER A 399 3.48 -18.70 11.31
C SER A 399 2.09 -19.07 10.78
N LEU A 400 1.08 -18.79 11.60
CA LEU A 400 -0.32 -18.99 11.26
C LEU A 400 -1.13 -17.74 11.62
N PRO A 401 -2.23 -17.44 10.89
CA PRO A 401 -3.14 -16.39 11.27
C PRO A 401 -3.72 -16.59 12.68
N SER A 402 -3.92 -15.52 13.42
CA SER A 402 -4.61 -15.59 14.73
C SER A 402 -6.01 -16.14 14.56
N GLY A 403 -6.36 -17.15 15.35
CA GLY A 403 -7.61 -17.90 15.22
C GLY A 403 -7.48 -19.20 14.43
N SER A 404 -6.30 -19.51 13.90
CA SER A 404 -6.01 -20.80 13.30
C SER A 404 -6.18 -21.95 14.29
N THR A 405 -6.65 -23.07 13.80
CA THR A 405 -6.91 -24.29 14.55
C THR A 405 -5.71 -25.26 14.46
N PRO A 406 -5.63 -26.31 15.29
CA PRO A 406 -4.64 -27.37 15.14
C PRO A 406 -4.72 -28.07 13.76
N VAL A 407 -5.85 -28.04 13.09
CA VAL A 407 -6.00 -28.57 11.72
C VAL A 407 -5.24 -27.70 10.73
N ASP A 408 -5.37 -26.38 10.82
CA ASP A 408 -4.63 -25.43 9.97
C ASP A 408 -3.11 -25.60 10.18
N PHE A 409 -2.67 -25.79 11.42
CA PHE A 409 -1.27 -26.07 11.73
C PHE A 409 -0.78 -27.38 11.06
N ALA A 410 -1.58 -28.44 11.11
CA ALA A 410 -1.23 -29.72 10.50
C ALA A 410 -1.10 -29.62 8.98
N PHE A 411 -2.00 -28.88 8.32
CA PHE A 411 -1.91 -28.60 6.88
C PHE A 411 -0.72 -27.70 6.52
N ALA A 412 -0.39 -26.72 7.37
CA ALA A 412 0.78 -25.87 7.18
C ALA A 412 2.12 -26.63 7.28
N ILE A 413 2.16 -27.73 8.04
CA ILE A 413 3.32 -28.63 8.08
C ILE A 413 3.43 -29.40 6.76
N HIS A 414 2.37 -30.13 6.41
CA HIS A 414 2.28 -30.89 5.16
C HIS A 414 0.84 -31.39 4.95
N THR A 415 0.34 -31.35 3.70
CA THR A 415 -1.01 -31.81 3.34
C THR A 415 -1.31 -33.22 3.86
N GLN A 416 -0.36 -34.17 3.74
CA GLN A 416 -0.55 -35.53 4.26
C GLN A 416 -0.66 -35.63 5.78
N VAL A 417 -0.15 -34.63 6.52
CA VAL A 417 -0.31 -34.53 7.97
C VAL A 417 -1.71 -34.02 8.30
N GLY A 418 -2.14 -32.98 7.58
CA GLY A 418 -3.49 -32.41 7.71
C GLY A 418 -4.60 -33.41 7.40
N GLU A 419 -4.47 -34.19 6.31
CA GLU A 419 -5.44 -35.24 5.93
C GLU A 419 -5.55 -36.38 6.93
N LYS A 420 -4.53 -36.60 7.76
CA LYS A 420 -4.51 -37.69 8.76
C LYS A 420 -4.90 -37.25 10.17
N ILE A 421 -5.13 -35.94 10.39
CA ILE A 421 -5.50 -35.47 11.72
C ILE A 421 -6.91 -35.95 12.09
N GLY A 422 -6.99 -36.83 13.08
CA GLY A 422 -8.29 -37.32 13.57
C GLY A 422 -8.70 -36.67 14.88
N ARG A 423 -7.77 -36.20 15.71
CA ARG A 423 -8.00 -35.57 17.00
C ARG A 423 -6.78 -34.75 17.45
N ALA A 424 -7.03 -33.53 17.90
CA ALA A 424 -6.04 -32.72 18.60
C ALA A 424 -6.38 -32.61 20.09
N HIS A 425 -5.37 -32.74 20.97
CA HIS A 425 -5.47 -32.38 22.36
C HIS A 425 -4.78 -31.05 22.57
N VAL A 426 -5.50 -30.08 23.12
CA VAL A 426 -5.00 -28.75 23.51
C VAL A 426 -4.73 -28.76 25.01
#